data_3f56af1c0159b441f59e9e9d9955e1c4
#
_entry.id   3f56af1c0159b441f59e9e9d9955e1c4
#
_cell.length_a   1.000
_cell.length_b   1.000
_cell.length_c   1.000
_cell.angle_alpha   90.00
_cell.angle_beta   90.00
_cell.angle_gamma   90.00
#
_symmetry.space_group_name_H-M   'P 1'
#
loop_
_entity.id
_entity.type
_entity.pdbx_description
1 polymer ?
#
loop_
_entity_poly.entity_id
_entity_poly.type
_entity_poly.pdbx_seq_one_letter_code
_entity_poly.pdbx_strand_id
1 'polypeptide(L)'
;MASSYLTLINNVLRDFNEVELTSSNFATSRGVQTTVKDYINRSITDLINSELNWPFTQATGSIDVIAGKQLYSHTSIASTLKYVDYDNMFLRPKNYITNGTYEVSGSASITGWTTVSGSPAASSKFGNTLLLTSAKVTQEISDLIVGRSYIILTQTSGGTLTLDVGTSSGGSQTKSATLTISNANEVSLNETTFTATAITHFVSFTEAAGSAAYVKLVELSENIEPIPLKYLSYEEYNERYRERDNRLDTDKFADPEYVYTTYNDEIGLTPIPDTSNRTLEFDYYVSHTDLSSATDTSIIPTRFEPIVLARAKYYTHMFRSDVQAAQFSLKEYEDGLKRMRVELLNRKNYMRAV
;
A
#
# COMPACT_ATOMS: atom_id res chain seq x y z
N MET A 1 -4.60 21.57 1.34
CA MET A 1 -3.75 20.92 2.38
C MET A 1 -4.62 20.65 3.59
N ALA A 2 -4.47 19.53 4.25
CA ALA A 2 -5.17 19.23 5.50
C ALA A 2 -4.74 20.23 6.59
N SER A 3 -5.67 20.57 7.48
CA SER A 3 -5.37 21.45 8.61
C SER A 3 -4.48 20.75 9.62
N SER A 4 -3.56 21.47 10.23
CA SER A 4 -2.74 20.93 11.32
C SER A 4 -3.57 20.71 12.58
N TYR A 5 -3.11 19.79 13.43
CA TYR A 5 -3.76 19.52 14.72
C TYR A 5 -3.91 20.77 15.57
N LEU A 6 -2.87 21.62 15.60
CA LEU A 6 -2.91 22.94 16.25
C LEU A 6 -4.05 23.81 15.69
N THR A 7 -4.23 23.83 14.37
CA THR A 7 -5.30 24.61 13.73
C THR A 7 -6.69 24.11 14.12
N LEU A 8 -6.90 22.80 14.12
CA LEU A 8 -8.18 22.19 14.51
C LEU A 8 -8.53 22.54 15.97
N ILE A 9 -7.55 22.43 16.89
CA ILE A 9 -7.74 22.75 18.30
C ILE A 9 -8.09 24.24 18.47
N ASN A 10 -7.33 25.14 17.82
CA ASN A 10 -7.53 26.58 17.94
C ASN A 10 -8.88 27.02 17.37
N ASN A 11 -9.39 26.36 16.34
CA ASN A 11 -10.74 26.62 15.84
C ASN A 11 -11.80 26.33 16.92
N VAL A 12 -11.66 25.23 17.66
CA VAL A 12 -12.58 24.94 18.77
C VAL A 12 -12.37 25.92 19.92
N LEU A 13 -11.13 26.18 20.37
CA LEU A 13 -10.84 27.10 21.46
C LEU A 13 -11.39 28.50 21.20
N ARG A 14 -11.29 28.99 19.96
CA ARG A 14 -11.82 30.30 19.56
C ARG A 14 -13.34 30.40 19.72
N ASP A 15 -14.05 29.34 19.33
CA ASP A 15 -15.52 29.30 19.48
C ASP A 15 -15.98 29.34 20.95
N PHE A 16 -15.11 28.88 21.86
CA PHE A 16 -15.35 28.89 23.29
C PHE A 16 -14.73 30.10 24.01
N ASN A 17 -14.19 31.07 23.25
CA ASN A 17 -13.50 32.25 23.80
C ASN A 17 -12.35 31.87 24.76
N GLU A 18 -11.63 30.79 24.45
CA GLU A 18 -10.46 30.32 25.19
C GLU A 18 -9.17 30.78 24.52
N VAL A 19 -8.08 30.79 25.29
CA VAL A 19 -6.75 31.18 24.80
C VAL A 19 -6.25 30.14 23.79
N GLU A 20 -5.92 30.62 22.59
CA GLU A 20 -5.36 29.74 21.54
C GLU A 20 -3.97 29.20 21.93
N LEU A 21 -3.65 28.03 21.44
CA LEU A 21 -2.33 27.41 21.56
C LEU A 21 -1.38 27.92 20.49
N THR A 22 -0.10 27.99 20.83
CA THR A 22 1.00 28.21 19.89
C THR A 22 1.86 26.96 19.79
N SER A 23 2.70 26.85 18.78
CA SER A 23 3.62 25.72 18.64
C SER A 23 4.54 25.54 19.86
N SER A 24 4.90 26.64 20.53
CA SER A 24 5.79 26.63 21.69
C SER A 24 5.12 26.14 22.99
N ASN A 25 3.82 26.40 23.17
CA ASN A 25 3.10 26.01 24.39
C ASN A 25 2.21 24.75 24.18
N PHE A 26 2.23 24.19 22.97
CA PHE A 26 1.41 23.03 22.60
C PHE A 26 1.64 21.83 23.52
N ALA A 27 2.91 21.48 23.80
CA ALA A 27 3.27 20.35 24.64
C ALA A 27 2.93 20.55 26.15
N THR A 28 2.86 21.82 26.60
CA THR A 28 2.60 22.18 27.98
C THR A 28 1.18 22.68 28.25
N SER A 29 0.27 22.46 27.31
CA SER A 29 -1.16 22.80 27.43
C SER A 29 -1.79 22.20 28.69
N ARG A 30 -2.75 22.91 29.32
CA ARG A 30 -3.42 22.49 30.57
C ARG A 30 -4.92 22.77 30.53
N GLY A 31 -5.67 22.11 31.40
CA GLY A 31 -7.11 22.36 31.57
C GLY A 31 -7.91 22.14 30.28
N VAL A 32 -8.73 23.11 29.91
CA VAL A 32 -9.61 23.03 28.71
C VAL A 32 -8.84 22.78 27.43
N GLN A 33 -7.64 23.32 27.27
CA GLN A 33 -6.81 23.11 26.08
C GLN A 33 -6.42 21.64 25.90
N THR A 34 -6.05 20.93 26.98
CA THR A 34 -5.75 19.48 26.92
C THR A 34 -7.00 18.68 26.61
N THR A 35 -8.12 19.03 27.25
CA THR A 35 -9.41 18.37 27.01
C THR A 35 -9.87 18.50 25.55
N VAL A 36 -9.68 19.69 24.94
CA VAL A 36 -10.01 19.90 23.51
C VAL A 36 -9.12 19.07 22.59
N LYS A 37 -7.84 18.87 22.91
CA LYS A 37 -6.97 17.95 22.18
C LYS A 37 -7.57 16.54 22.15
N ASP A 38 -7.93 16.01 23.30
CA ASP A 38 -8.51 14.66 23.41
C ASP A 38 -9.84 14.58 22.64
N TYR A 39 -10.65 15.64 22.68
CA TYR A 39 -11.91 15.69 21.97
C TYR A 39 -11.77 15.74 20.45
N ILE A 40 -10.72 16.38 19.91
CA ILE A 40 -10.43 16.32 18.47
C ILE A 40 -10.09 14.89 18.07
N ASN A 41 -9.17 14.22 18.76
CA ASN A 41 -8.82 12.82 18.46
C ASN A 41 -10.04 11.90 18.56
N ARG A 42 -10.81 12.02 19.64
CA ARG A 42 -12.04 11.26 19.82
C ARG A 42 -13.04 11.53 18.70
N SER A 43 -13.18 12.77 18.24
CA SER A 43 -14.10 13.14 17.17
C SER A 43 -13.68 12.56 15.83
N ILE A 44 -12.38 12.48 15.54
CA ILE A 44 -11.81 11.83 14.36
C ILE A 44 -12.11 10.32 14.42
N THR A 45 -11.87 9.69 15.58
CA THR A 45 -12.15 8.28 15.81
C THR A 45 -13.64 7.95 15.65
N ASP A 46 -14.55 8.77 16.22
CA ASP A 46 -15.99 8.60 16.07
C ASP A 46 -16.43 8.67 14.60
N LEU A 47 -15.87 9.62 13.84
CA LEU A 47 -16.19 9.79 12.42
C LEU A 47 -15.69 8.59 11.61
N ILE A 48 -14.46 8.15 11.82
CA ILE A 48 -13.89 7.01 11.10
C ILE A 48 -14.65 5.72 11.44
N ASN A 49 -15.04 5.53 12.71
CA ASN A 49 -15.76 4.34 13.14
C ASN A 49 -17.25 4.35 12.78
N SER A 50 -17.79 5.47 12.29
CA SER A 50 -19.19 5.55 11.87
C SER A 50 -19.50 4.72 10.62
N GLU A 51 -18.50 4.36 9.83
CA GLU A 51 -18.59 3.47 8.67
C GLU A 51 -17.35 2.58 8.58
N LEU A 52 -17.49 1.39 8.02
CA LEU A 52 -16.38 0.43 7.87
C LEU A 52 -15.40 0.84 6.76
N ASN A 53 -15.91 1.38 5.66
CA ASN A 53 -15.23 1.48 4.38
C ASN A 53 -15.18 2.92 3.83
N TRP A 54 -14.73 3.87 4.63
CA TRP A 54 -14.47 5.20 4.10
C TRP A 54 -13.39 5.18 3.02
N PRO A 55 -13.61 5.71 1.81
CA PRO A 55 -12.63 5.65 0.72
C PRO A 55 -11.28 6.28 1.05
N PHE A 56 -11.24 7.31 1.91
CA PHE A 56 -10.00 7.98 2.31
C PHE A 56 -9.20 7.20 3.36
N THR A 57 -9.74 6.12 3.91
CA THR A 57 -9.02 5.19 4.81
C THR A 57 -8.58 3.92 4.09
N GLN A 58 -8.91 3.77 2.80
CA GLN A 58 -8.52 2.62 2.00
C GLN A 58 -7.02 2.64 1.69
N ALA A 59 -6.40 1.49 1.79
CA ALA A 59 -5.03 1.24 1.38
C ALA A 59 -4.93 -0.16 0.75
N THR A 60 -3.95 -0.37 -0.11
CA THR A 60 -3.64 -1.68 -0.67
C THR A 60 -2.45 -2.29 0.06
N GLY A 61 -2.57 -3.53 0.46
CA GLY A 61 -1.54 -4.31 1.13
C GLY A 61 -1.09 -5.49 0.29
N SER A 62 0.12 -5.96 0.57
CA SER A 62 0.64 -7.17 -0.03
C SER A 62 1.42 -8.00 0.98
N ILE A 63 1.28 -9.32 0.90
CA ILE A 63 2.01 -10.29 1.72
C ILE A 63 2.59 -11.36 0.81
N ASP A 64 3.91 -11.58 0.90
CA ASP A 64 4.53 -12.71 0.18
C ASP A 64 4.03 -14.03 0.75
N VAL A 65 3.51 -14.86 -0.13
CA VAL A 65 3.07 -16.22 0.20
C VAL A 65 4.30 -17.10 0.39
N ILE A 66 4.29 -17.89 1.45
CA ILE A 66 5.37 -18.80 1.80
C ILE A 66 4.85 -20.25 1.68
N ALA A 67 5.58 -21.09 0.95
CA ALA A 67 5.25 -22.51 0.81
C ALA A 67 5.09 -23.18 2.18
N GLY A 68 4.01 -23.93 2.35
CA GLY A 68 3.67 -24.62 3.60
C GLY A 68 3.09 -23.71 4.70
N LYS A 69 3.02 -22.39 4.52
CA LYS A 69 2.44 -21.48 5.49
C LYS A 69 0.99 -21.14 5.13
N GLN A 70 0.07 -21.49 6.02
CA GLN A 70 -1.36 -21.32 5.80
C GLN A 70 -1.89 -20.01 6.37
N LEU A 71 -1.40 -19.55 7.53
CA LEU A 71 -1.95 -18.42 8.30
C LEU A 71 -1.03 -17.21 8.29
N TYR A 72 -1.60 -16.04 8.07
CA TYR A 72 -0.93 -14.75 8.03
C TYR A 72 -1.60 -13.77 8.99
N SER A 73 -0.83 -13.22 9.94
CA SER A 73 -1.36 -12.30 10.94
C SER A 73 -1.67 -10.92 10.33
N HIS A 74 -2.80 -10.34 10.70
CA HIS A 74 -3.18 -8.97 10.34
C HIS A 74 -2.16 -7.92 10.84
N THR A 75 -1.53 -8.15 11.97
CA THR A 75 -0.53 -7.21 12.53
C THR A 75 0.72 -7.08 11.68
N SER A 76 1.00 -8.06 10.82
CA SER A 76 2.09 -8.00 9.85
C SER A 76 1.78 -7.07 8.66
N ILE A 77 0.52 -6.67 8.48
CA ILE A 77 0.06 -5.84 7.37
C ILE A 77 0.14 -4.36 7.74
N ALA A 78 -0.55 -3.98 8.82
CA ALA A 78 -0.56 -2.63 9.34
C ALA A 78 -0.95 -2.63 10.82
N SER A 79 -0.25 -1.84 11.64
CA SER A 79 -0.55 -1.69 13.07
C SER A 79 -1.89 -1.00 13.33
N THR A 80 -2.42 -0.28 12.35
CA THR A 80 -3.68 0.47 12.42
C THR A 80 -4.78 -0.13 11.55
N LEU A 81 -4.69 -1.42 11.25
CA LEU A 81 -5.68 -2.12 10.44
C LEU A 81 -7.04 -2.12 11.15
N LYS A 82 -8.07 -1.71 10.43
CA LYS A 82 -9.46 -1.68 10.89
C LYS A 82 -10.28 -2.84 10.29
N TYR A 83 -10.18 -3.02 8.99
CA TYR A 83 -10.96 -3.99 8.23
C TYR A 83 -10.24 -4.39 6.95
N VAL A 84 -10.28 -5.66 6.58
CA VAL A 84 -9.74 -6.18 5.32
C VAL A 84 -10.91 -6.46 4.37
N ASP A 85 -10.79 -6.01 3.12
CA ASP A 85 -11.77 -6.32 2.08
C ASP A 85 -11.48 -7.69 1.48
N TYR A 86 -12.21 -8.69 1.95
CA TYR A 86 -12.04 -10.08 1.50
C TYR A 86 -12.64 -10.36 0.12
N ASP A 87 -13.47 -9.45 -0.41
CA ASP A 87 -14.09 -9.62 -1.74
C ASP A 87 -13.14 -9.27 -2.88
N ASN A 88 -12.04 -8.56 -2.58
CA ASN A 88 -11.06 -8.07 -3.55
C ASN A 88 -9.64 -8.58 -3.21
N MET A 89 -9.48 -9.88 -3.07
CA MET A 89 -8.19 -10.51 -2.83
C MET A 89 -7.69 -11.26 -4.05
N PHE A 90 -6.40 -11.08 -4.36
CA PHE A 90 -5.75 -11.73 -5.49
C PHE A 90 -4.40 -12.33 -5.10
N LEU A 91 -4.12 -13.51 -5.61
CA LEU A 91 -2.77 -14.05 -5.64
C LEU A 91 -2.11 -13.60 -6.94
N ARG A 92 -1.20 -12.65 -6.86
CA ARG A 92 -0.39 -12.20 -7.99
C ARG A 92 0.95 -12.93 -8.04
N PRO A 93 1.56 -13.06 -9.24
CA PRO A 93 2.95 -13.49 -9.33
C PRO A 93 3.84 -12.58 -8.48
N LYS A 94 4.76 -13.16 -7.71
CA LYS A 94 5.70 -12.39 -6.88
C LYS A 94 6.63 -11.56 -7.77
N ASN A 95 6.81 -10.28 -7.42
CA ASN A 95 7.84 -9.46 -8.05
C ASN A 95 9.18 -9.71 -7.36
N TYR A 96 10.16 -10.16 -8.13
CA TYR A 96 11.51 -10.46 -7.64
C TYR A 96 12.48 -9.26 -7.71
N ILE A 97 12.08 -8.15 -8.36
CA ILE A 97 12.90 -6.94 -8.45
C ILE A 97 12.75 -6.10 -7.17
N THR A 98 13.87 -5.76 -6.58
CA THR A 98 13.96 -4.80 -5.48
C THR A 98 14.16 -3.39 -6.03
N ASN A 99 13.36 -2.41 -5.56
CA ASN A 99 13.45 -1.02 -6.01
C ASN A 99 13.38 -0.87 -7.54
N GLY A 100 12.40 -1.52 -8.17
CA GLY A 100 12.16 -1.42 -9.61
C GLY A 100 11.64 -0.04 -10.05
N THR A 101 11.22 0.82 -9.11
CA THR A 101 10.78 2.21 -9.33
C THR A 101 11.90 3.23 -9.14
N TYR A 102 13.10 2.78 -8.81
CA TYR A 102 14.32 3.60 -8.63
C TYR A 102 14.17 4.73 -7.63
N GLU A 103 13.53 4.47 -6.51
CA GLU A 103 13.47 5.42 -5.40
C GLU A 103 14.85 5.65 -4.81
N VAL A 104 15.22 6.93 -4.67
CA VAL A 104 16.53 7.34 -4.19
C VAL A 104 16.46 7.62 -2.69
N SER A 105 17.19 6.87 -1.90
CA SER A 105 17.42 7.19 -0.49
C SER A 105 18.69 8.03 -0.32
N GLY A 106 18.54 9.35 -0.32
CA GLY A 106 19.51 10.32 0.26
C GLY A 106 20.93 10.43 -0.33
N SER A 107 21.39 9.54 -1.17
CA SER A 107 22.72 9.53 -1.81
C SER A 107 22.60 8.94 -3.21
N ALA A 108 23.43 9.34 -4.14
CA ALA A 108 23.36 9.00 -5.57
C ALA A 108 23.44 7.48 -5.93
N SER A 109 23.37 6.61 -4.97
CA SER A 109 23.37 5.17 -5.12
C SER A 109 21.92 4.67 -5.21
N ILE A 110 21.59 3.94 -6.25
CA ILE A 110 20.28 3.32 -6.45
C ILE A 110 20.26 2.01 -5.67
N THR A 111 19.55 2.01 -4.56
CA THR A 111 19.44 0.83 -3.68
C THR A 111 18.98 -0.40 -4.45
N GLY A 112 19.65 -1.54 -4.25
CA GLY A 112 19.30 -2.82 -4.89
C GLY A 112 19.95 -3.03 -6.26
N TRP A 113 20.56 -2.00 -6.88
CA TRP A 113 21.25 -2.11 -8.16
C TRP A 113 22.76 -1.90 -8.02
N THR A 114 23.53 -2.77 -8.64
CA THR A 114 25.00 -2.73 -8.61
C THR A 114 25.53 -2.22 -9.95
N THR A 115 26.45 -1.27 -9.91
CA THR A 115 27.14 -0.79 -11.12
C THR A 115 28.17 -1.81 -11.57
N VAL A 116 28.05 -2.25 -12.83
CA VAL A 116 29.05 -3.12 -13.48
C VAL A 116 30.11 -2.28 -14.22
N SER A 117 29.64 -1.22 -14.92
CA SER A 117 30.51 -0.29 -15.62
C SER A 117 29.84 1.08 -15.78
N GLY A 118 30.65 2.11 -16.02
CA GLY A 118 30.19 3.48 -16.24
C GLY A 118 29.76 4.19 -14.96
N SER A 119 28.94 5.22 -15.12
CA SER A 119 28.42 6.05 -14.00
C SER A 119 26.91 6.19 -14.13
N PRO A 120 26.14 5.19 -13.71
CA PRO A 120 24.69 5.30 -13.67
C PRO A 120 24.27 6.36 -12.64
N ALA A 121 23.16 7.05 -12.88
CA ALA A 121 22.66 8.08 -12.00
C ALA A 121 21.15 7.99 -11.81
N ALA A 122 20.65 8.49 -10.69
CA ALA A 122 19.24 8.73 -10.52
C ALA A 122 18.83 10.00 -11.27
N SER A 123 17.64 10.01 -11.87
CA SER A 123 17.10 11.14 -12.60
C SER A 123 15.64 11.37 -12.22
N SER A 124 15.23 12.64 -12.21
CA SER A 124 13.81 13.03 -12.02
C SER A 124 13.03 13.10 -13.32
N LYS A 125 13.64 12.83 -14.47
CA LYS A 125 12.92 12.78 -15.75
C LYS A 125 11.92 11.63 -15.73
N PHE A 126 10.67 11.89 -16.05
CA PHE A 126 9.54 10.95 -15.94
C PHE A 126 9.21 10.47 -14.52
N GLY A 127 9.57 11.22 -13.47
CA GLY A 127 9.53 10.82 -12.07
C GLY A 127 10.87 10.26 -11.62
N ASN A 128 10.87 9.23 -10.76
CA ASN A 128 12.10 8.54 -10.39
C ASN A 128 12.52 7.61 -11.53
N THR A 129 13.74 7.76 -12.04
CA THR A 129 14.27 6.92 -13.12
C THR A 129 15.76 6.64 -12.91
N LEU A 130 16.20 5.51 -13.44
CA LEU A 130 17.62 5.19 -13.61
C LEU A 130 18.10 5.77 -14.94
N LEU A 131 19.07 6.66 -14.91
CA LEU A 131 19.77 7.18 -16.08
C LEU A 131 21.03 6.37 -16.37
N LEU A 132 21.15 5.88 -17.58
CA LEU A 132 22.34 5.20 -18.10
C LEU A 132 22.92 6.02 -19.27
N THR A 133 24.23 6.23 -19.28
CA THR A 133 24.98 6.83 -20.36
C THR A 133 26.34 6.12 -20.41
N SER A 134 26.59 5.30 -21.42
CA SER A 134 27.74 4.40 -21.50
C SER A 134 27.94 3.61 -20.19
N ALA A 135 26.83 3.09 -19.63
CA ALA A 135 26.84 2.46 -18.31
C ALA A 135 26.07 1.13 -18.32
N LYS A 136 26.46 0.26 -17.40
CA LYS A 136 25.79 -1.02 -17.14
C LYS A 136 25.53 -1.19 -15.66
N VAL A 137 24.29 -1.57 -15.33
CA VAL A 137 23.86 -1.94 -13.98
C VAL A 137 23.32 -3.34 -13.96
N THR A 138 23.34 -3.98 -12.81
CA THR A 138 22.81 -5.32 -12.60
C THR A 138 22.12 -5.44 -11.25
N GLN A 139 21.14 -6.33 -11.16
CA GLN A 139 20.55 -6.78 -9.92
C GLN A 139 20.58 -8.31 -9.88
N GLU A 140 20.98 -8.86 -8.75
CA GLU A 140 20.90 -10.29 -8.46
C GLU A 140 19.47 -10.65 -8.07
N ILE A 141 18.95 -11.69 -8.68
CA ILE A 141 17.62 -12.25 -8.42
C ILE A 141 17.80 -13.67 -7.92
N SER A 142 17.34 -13.96 -6.73
CA SER A 142 17.38 -15.29 -6.11
C SER A 142 16.00 -15.96 -6.08
N ASP A 143 15.98 -17.22 -5.70
CA ASP A 143 14.78 -18.03 -5.44
C ASP A 143 13.92 -18.30 -6.68
N LEU A 144 14.51 -18.21 -7.88
CA LEU A 144 13.81 -18.62 -9.10
C LEU A 144 13.69 -20.16 -9.16
N ILE A 145 12.59 -20.63 -9.74
CA ILE A 145 12.37 -22.06 -9.96
C ILE A 145 12.91 -22.45 -11.33
N VAL A 146 13.90 -23.33 -11.36
CA VAL A 146 14.53 -23.79 -12.60
C VAL A 146 13.49 -24.45 -13.52
N GLY A 147 13.53 -24.10 -14.80
CA GLY A 147 12.61 -24.59 -15.82
C GLY A 147 11.30 -23.80 -15.94
N ARG A 148 11.02 -22.87 -15.03
CA ARG A 148 9.86 -21.98 -15.12
C ARG A 148 10.12 -20.78 -16.03
N SER A 149 9.06 -20.28 -16.67
CA SER A 149 9.10 -19.10 -17.52
C SER A 149 8.85 -17.86 -16.67
N TYR A 150 9.67 -16.83 -16.88
CA TYR A 150 9.56 -15.53 -16.21
C TYR A 150 9.38 -14.42 -17.24
N ILE A 151 8.70 -13.37 -16.84
CA ILE A 151 8.44 -12.17 -17.63
C ILE A 151 9.09 -10.98 -16.94
N ILE A 152 9.79 -10.16 -17.73
CA ILE A 152 10.33 -8.86 -17.31
C ILE A 152 9.56 -7.78 -18.03
N LEU A 153 8.84 -6.97 -17.28
CA LEU A 153 8.17 -5.77 -17.76
C LEU A 153 9.06 -4.56 -17.48
N THR A 154 9.31 -3.76 -18.49
CA THR A 154 10.15 -2.56 -18.36
C THR A 154 9.50 -1.35 -19.00
N GLN A 155 9.62 -0.21 -18.32
CA GLN A 155 9.28 1.09 -18.90
C GLN A 155 10.57 1.86 -19.17
N THR A 156 10.85 2.17 -20.43
CA THR A 156 12.11 2.77 -20.85
C THR A 156 11.89 3.97 -21.78
N SER A 157 12.87 4.88 -21.83
CA SER A 157 12.87 6.05 -22.71
C SER A 157 14.31 6.45 -23.07
N GLY A 158 14.50 7.17 -24.18
CA GLY A 158 15.79 7.71 -24.61
C GLY A 158 16.60 6.74 -25.48
N GLY A 159 17.90 6.62 -25.25
CA GLY A 159 18.86 5.88 -26.09
C GLY A 159 18.58 4.37 -26.22
N THR A 160 19.47 3.66 -26.91
CA THR A 160 19.35 2.21 -27.10
C THR A 160 19.74 1.47 -25.82
N LEU A 161 18.82 0.70 -25.27
CA LEU A 161 19.03 -0.14 -24.11
C LEU A 161 19.05 -1.63 -24.48
N THR A 162 19.95 -2.37 -23.87
CA THR A 162 19.95 -3.84 -23.91
C THR A 162 19.61 -4.36 -22.51
N LEU A 163 18.61 -5.25 -22.47
CA LEU A 163 18.28 -6.05 -21.27
C LEU A 163 18.95 -7.41 -21.41
N ASP A 164 19.82 -7.72 -20.49
CA ASP A 164 20.52 -9.00 -20.40
C ASP A 164 20.07 -9.78 -19.15
N VAL A 165 19.84 -11.06 -19.28
CA VAL A 165 19.62 -12.00 -18.18
C VAL A 165 20.67 -13.09 -18.25
N GLY A 166 21.42 -13.26 -17.18
CA GLY A 166 22.49 -14.25 -17.12
C GLY A 166 22.64 -14.88 -15.74
N THR A 167 23.50 -15.90 -15.65
CA THR A 167 23.84 -16.59 -14.39
C THR A 167 25.04 -15.96 -13.69
N SER A 168 25.58 -14.86 -14.23
CA SER A 168 26.66 -14.08 -13.65
C SER A 168 26.35 -12.58 -13.78
N SER A 169 26.94 -11.77 -12.90
CA SER A 169 26.77 -10.31 -12.91
C SER A 169 27.12 -9.72 -14.29
N GLY A 170 26.17 -9.01 -14.88
CA GLY A 170 26.32 -8.44 -16.22
C GLY A 170 26.33 -9.44 -17.37
N GLY A 171 26.07 -10.70 -17.13
CA GLY A 171 26.02 -11.75 -18.15
C GLY A 171 24.73 -11.74 -18.96
N SER A 172 24.78 -12.38 -20.14
CA SER A 172 23.65 -12.51 -21.09
C SER A 172 23.39 -13.97 -21.50
N GLN A 173 23.86 -14.92 -20.69
CA GLN A 173 23.85 -16.38 -21.03
C GLN A 173 22.43 -16.95 -21.19
N THR A 174 21.43 -16.37 -20.54
CA THR A 174 20.06 -16.86 -20.58
C THR A 174 19.21 -16.11 -21.59
N LYS A 175 19.32 -14.80 -21.62
CA LYS A 175 18.55 -13.93 -22.55
C LYS A 175 19.31 -12.61 -22.79
N SER A 176 19.25 -12.13 -24.02
CA SER A 176 19.60 -10.75 -24.35
C SER A 176 18.53 -10.18 -25.28
N ALA A 177 18.07 -8.98 -25.01
CA ALA A 177 17.05 -8.30 -25.77
C ALA A 177 17.35 -6.81 -25.90
N THR A 178 17.24 -6.28 -27.11
CA THR A 178 17.26 -4.83 -27.33
C THR A 178 15.87 -4.28 -27.06
N LEU A 179 15.78 -3.33 -26.13
CA LEU A 179 14.49 -2.71 -25.77
C LEU A 179 14.10 -1.67 -26.81
N THR A 180 12.88 -1.78 -27.31
CA THR A 180 12.35 -0.85 -28.31
C THR A 180 11.96 0.45 -27.62
N ILE A 181 12.50 1.57 -28.12
CA ILE A 181 12.20 2.92 -27.64
C ILE A 181 11.66 3.71 -28.82
N SER A 182 10.37 4.01 -28.79
CA SER A 182 9.66 4.68 -29.90
C SER A 182 9.93 6.18 -29.96
N ASN A 183 10.13 6.83 -28.81
CA ASN A 183 10.35 8.28 -28.71
C ASN A 183 11.17 8.62 -27.46
N ALA A 184 12.17 9.50 -27.61
CA ALA A 184 13.03 9.94 -26.51
C ALA A 184 12.30 10.77 -25.41
N ASN A 185 11.10 11.26 -25.70
CA ASN A 185 10.29 12.05 -24.77
C ASN A 185 9.06 11.30 -24.23
N GLU A 186 8.91 10.03 -24.59
CA GLU A 186 7.82 9.18 -24.16
C GLU A 186 8.40 7.91 -23.49
N VAL A 187 7.60 7.28 -22.65
CA VAL A 187 7.95 6.02 -22.00
C VAL A 187 7.37 4.88 -22.84
N SER A 188 8.23 3.97 -23.29
CA SER A 188 7.86 2.75 -23.99
C SER A 188 7.79 1.57 -23.02
N LEU A 189 6.71 0.80 -23.12
CA LEU A 189 6.58 -0.47 -22.40
C LEU A 189 7.21 -1.59 -23.22
N ASN A 190 8.08 -2.36 -22.60
CA ASN A 190 8.71 -3.54 -23.21
C ASN A 190 8.47 -4.76 -22.33
N GLU A 191 8.27 -5.88 -22.98
CA GLU A 191 8.08 -7.19 -22.34
C GLU A 191 9.16 -8.15 -22.86
N THR A 192 9.82 -8.85 -21.95
CA THR A 192 10.84 -9.83 -22.27
C THR A 192 10.63 -11.08 -21.44
N THR A 193 10.56 -12.24 -22.09
CA THR A 193 10.41 -13.53 -21.39
C THR A 193 11.70 -14.33 -21.45
N PHE A 194 11.97 -15.10 -20.40
CA PHE A 194 13.04 -16.08 -20.33
C PHE A 194 12.67 -17.28 -19.49
N THR A 195 13.36 -18.39 -19.66
CA THR A 195 13.22 -19.59 -18.81
C THR A 195 14.41 -19.64 -17.84
N ALA A 196 14.12 -19.79 -16.55
CA ALA A 196 15.19 -19.88 -15.55
C ALA A 196 16.02 -21.16 -15.72
N THR A 197 17.32 -21.02 -15.85
CA THR A 197 18.30 -22.11 -15.97
C THR A 197 19.04 -22.37 -14.66
N ALA A 198 18.93 -21.47 -13.69
CA ALA A 198 19.50 -21.56 -12.35
C ALA A 198 18.52 -20.94 -11.33
N ILE A 199 18.78 -21.18 -10.04
CA ILE A 199 18.02 -20.56 -8.93
C ILE A 199 18.33 -19.07 -8.83
N THR A 200 19.54 -18.65 -9.19
CA THR A 200 19.99 -17.26 -9.17
C THR A 200 20.28 -16.78 -10.57
N HIS A 201 19.73 -15.64 -10.94
CA HIS A 201 20.03 -14.93 -12.17
C HIS A 201 20.38 -13.47 -11.88
N PHE A 202 20.97 -12.81 -12.87
CA PHE A 202 21.28 -11.39 -12.85
C PHE A 202 20.53 -10.71 -13.99
N VAL A 203 19.73 -9.70 -13.64
CA VAL A 203 19.07 -8.83 -14.62
C VAL A 203 19.93 -7.59 -14.79
N SER A 204 20.29 -7.26 -16.01
CA SER A 204 21.22 -6.16 -16.30
C SER A 204 20.68 -5.25 -17.39
N PHE A 205 20.87 -3.95 -17.22
CA PHE A 205 20.61 -2.95 -18.25
C PHE A 205 21.92 -2.34 -18.75
N THR A 206 22.09 -2.28 -20.05
CA THR A 206 23.28 -1.73 -20.70
C THR A 206 22.89 -0.64 -21.68
N GLU A 207 23.51 0.52 -21.55
CA GLU A 207 23.57 1.55 -22.58
C GLU A 207 25.03 1.68 -23.03
N ALA A 208 25.31 1.39 -24.31
CA ALA A 208 26.68 1.32 -24.83
C ALA A 208 27.00 2.46 -25.82
N ALA A 209 25.99 3.16 -26.34
CA ALA A 209 26.17 4.14 -27.42
C ALA A 209 26.49 5.57 -26.95
N GLY A 210 26.53 5.81 -25.63
CA GLY A 210 26.76 7.14 -25.06
C GLY A 210 25.55 8.08 -25.10
N SER A 211 24.37 7.56 -25.46
CA SER A 211 23.11 8.30 -25.45
C SER A 211 22.47 8.20 -24.06
N ALA A 212 21.74 9.24 -23.64
CA ALA A 212 20.99 9.17 -22.39
C ALA A 212 19.79 8.23 -22.51
N ALA A 213 19.80 7.14 -21.77
CA ALA A 213 18.71 6.18 -21.70
C ALA A 213 18.15 6.12 -20.26
N TYR A 214 16.83 6.02 -20.14
CA TYR A 214 16.11 6.06 -18.86
C TYR A 214 15.33 4.77 -18.67
N VAL A 215 15.45 4.17 -17.49
CA VAL A 215 14.62 3.05 -17.05
C VAL A 215 13.75 3.56 -15.90
N LYS A 216 12.42 3.52 -16.09
CA LYS A 216 11.46 4.06 -15.13
C LYS A 216 10.89 3.00 -14.19
N LEU A 217 10.60 1.83 -14.74
CA LEU A 217 10.01 0.72 -14.01
C LEU A 217 10.61 -0.59 -14.50
N VAL A 218 10.89 -1.48 -13.58
CA VAL A 218 11.24 -2.87 -13.87
C VAL A 218 10.48 -3.77 -12.91
N GLU A 219 9.81 -4.76 -13.45
CA GLU A 219 9.17 -5.83 -12.70
C GLU A 219 9.59 -7.17 -13.29
N LEU A 220 9.92 -8.13 -12.46
CA LEU A 220 10.20 -9.50 -12.85
C LEU A 220 9.32 -10.43 -12.04
N SER A 221 8.54 -11.21 -12.72
CA SER A 221 7.65 -12.20 -12.09
C SER A 221 7.61 -13.50 -12.88
N GLU A 222 7.14 -14.57 -12.28
CA GLU A 222 6.81 -15.78 -13.03
C GLU A 222 5.68 -15.48 -14.03
N ASN A 223 5.78 -16.02 -15.22
CA ASN A 223 4.76 -15.82 -16.28
C ASN A 223 3.54 -16.71 -16.03
N ILE A 224 2.78 -16.38 -15.00
CA ILE A 224 1.54 -17.03 -14.58
C ILE A 224 0.45 -15.97 -14.34
N GLU A 225 -0.80 -16.37 -14.48
CA GLU A 225 -1.92 -15.46 -14.29
C GLU A 225 -2.22 -15.20 -12.80
N PRO A 226 -2.72 -14.00 -12.45
CA PRO A 226 -3.27 -13.73 -11.14
C PRO A 226 -4.49 -14.61 -10.86
N ILE A 227 -4.62 -15.09 -9.63
CA ILE A 227 -5.76 -15.91 -9.19
C ILE A 227 -6.64 -15.06 -8.26
N PRO A 228 -7.91 -14.80 -8.61
CA PRO A 228 -8.84 -14.18 -7.67
C PRO A 228 -9.22 -15.19 -6.58
N LEU A 229 -9.08 -14.81 -5.32
CA LEU A 229 -9.47 -15.65 -4.20
C LEU A 229 -10.95 -15.46 -3.87
N LYS A 230 -11.60 -16.53 -3.42
CA LYS A 230 -12.99 -16.50 -2.94
C LYS A 230 -12.98 -16.55 -1.42
N TYR A 231 -13.76 -15.67 -0.80
CA TYR A 231 -13.93 -15.69 0.64
C TYR A 231 -14.78 -16.87 1.10
N LEU A 232 -14.34 -17.53 2.18
CA LEU A 232 -15.09 -18.52 2.92
C LEU A 232 -15.27 -18.04 4.36
N SER A 233 -16.43 -18.28 4.93
CA SER A 233 -16.57 -18.17 6.38
C SER A 233 -15.73 -19.24 7.08
N TYR A 234 -15.31 -18.96 8.33
CA TYR A 234 -14.53 -19.95 9.09
C TYR A 234 -15.30 -21.25 9.32
N GLU A 235 -16.61 -21.17 9.41
CA GLU A 235 -17.50 -22.35 9.53
C GLU A 235 -17.45 -23.22 8.27
N GLU A 236 -17.58 -22.60 7.08
CA GLU A 236 -17.47 -23.35 5.80
C GLU A 236 -16.08 -23.94 5.60
N TYR A 237 -15.03 -23.22 6.00
CA TYR A 237 -13.67 -23.77 5.99
C TYR A 237 -13.55 -25.01 6.86
N ASN A 238 -14.06 -24.95 8.12
CA ASN A 238 -14.00 -26.08 9.06
C ASN A 238 -14.78 -27.29 8.56
N GLU A 239 -15.93 -27.10 7.93
CA GLU A 239 -16.78 -28.19 7.43
C GLU A 239 -16.18 -28.87 6.19
N ARG A 240 -15.57 -28.11 5.27
CA ARG A 240 -15.22 -28.60 3.94
C ARG A 240 -13.74 -28.88 3.73
N TYR A 241 -12.86 -28.08 4.34
CA TYR A 241 -11.45 -28.05 3.97
C TYR A 241 -10.49 -28.38 5.11
N ARG A 242 -10.85 -28.11 6.36
CA ARG A 242 -9.98 -28.32 7.52
C ARG A 242 -9.44 -29.74 7.63
N GLU A 243 -10.25 -30.74 7.37
CA GLU A 243 -9.80 -32.15 7.43
C GLU A 243 -8.76 -32.44 6.36
N ARG A 244 -8.95 -31.94 5.13
CA ARG A 244 -7.98 -32.06 4.03
C ARG A 244 -6.66 -31.38 4.40
N ASP A 245 -6.71 -30.13 4.86
CA ASP A 245 -5.51 -29.33 5.17
C ASP A 245 -4.73 -29.87 6.38
N ASN A 246 -5.38 -30.64 7.26
CA ASN A 246 -4.73 -31.30 8.39
C ASN A 246 -4.19 -32.71 8.08
N ARG A 247 -4.41 -33.25 6.88
CA ARG A 247 -3.86 -34.55 6.49
C ARG A 247 -2.34 -34.50 6.39
N LEU A 248 -1.71 -35.67 6.55
CA LEU A 248 -0.25 -35.78 6.43
C LEU A 248 0.23 -36.07 5.00
N ASP A 249 -0.71 -36.17 4.05
CA ASP A 249 -0.41 -36.38 2.63
C ASP A 249 -0.06 -35.08 1.91
N THR A 250 0.38 -35.18 0.66
CA THR A 250 0.79 -34.04 -0.19
C THR A 250 -0.39 -33.35 -0.87
N ASP A 251 -1.59 -33.91 -0.84
CA ASP A 251 -2.77 -33.40 -1.56
C ASP A 251 -3.32 -32.10 -0.95
N LYS A 252 -2.83 -31.73 0.24
CA LYS A 252 -3.16 -30.46 0.89
C LYS A 252 -2.42 -29.26 0.30
N PHE A 253 -1.36 -29.48 -0.47
CA PHE A 253 -0.53 -28.43 -1.04
C PHE A 253 -0.90 -28.17 -2.49
N ALA A 254 -1.34 -26.95 -2.76
CA ALA A 254 -1.63 -26.46 -4.11
C ALA A 254 -1.67 -24.92 -4.11
N ASP A 255 -1.83 -24.32 -5.29
CA ASP A 255 -2.17 -22.89 -5.38
C ASP A 255 -3.48 -22.63 -4.62
N PRO A 256 -3.51 -21.66 -3.69
CA PRO A 256 -4.72 -21.30 -2.96
C PRO A 256 -5.84 -20.80 -3.88
N GLU A 257 -7.06 -21.22 -3.61
CA GLU A 257 -8.27 -20.79 -4.31
C GLU A 257 -9.20 -19.97 -3.40
N TYR A 258 -9.07 -20.17 -2.08
CA TYR A 258 -9.94 -19.55 -1.09
C TYR A 258 -9.15 -18.87 0.01
N VAL A 259 -9.76 -17.83 0.55
CA VAL A 259 -9.30 -17.11 1.73
C VAL A 259 -10.36 -17.18 2.82
N TYR A 260 -9.96 -17.32 4.06
CA TYR A 260 -10.84 -17.32 5.23
C TYR A 260 -10.22 -16.54 6.39
N THR A 261 -11.03 -16.17 7.37
CA THR A 261 -10.57 -15.50 8.59
C THR A 261 -10.66 -16.45 9.77
N THR A 262 -9.64 -16.51 10.61
CA THR A 262 -9.69 -17.24 11.88
C THR A 262 -10.29 -16.38 12.99
N TYR A 263 -10.63 -16.99 14.14
CA TYR A 263 -11.07 -16.27 15.33
C TYR A 263 -9.99 -15.35 15.94
N ASN A 264 -8.74 -15.51 15.55
CA ASN A 264 -7.60 -14.66 15.97
C ASN A 264 -7.31 -13.52 15.00
N ASP A 265 -8.24 -13.19 14.10
CA ASP A 265 -8.05 -12.18 13.06
C ASP A 265 -6.83 -12.48 12.16
N GLU A 266 -6.61 -13.75 11.78
CA GLU A 266 -5.59 -14.15 10.83
C GLU A 266 -6.22 -14.45 9.48
N ILE A 267 -5.51 -14.11 8.41
CA ILE A 267 -5.87 -14.50 7.03
C ILE A 267 -5.39 -15.92 6.82
N GLY A 268 -6.31 -16.83 6.54
CA GLY A 268 -6.02 -18.22 6.17
C GLY A 268 -6.16 -18.45 4.66
N LEU A 269 -5.26 -19.22 4.09
CA LEU A 269 -5.31 -19.65 2.68
C LEU A 269 -5.61 -21.16 2.60
N THR A 270 -6.44 -21.55 1.65
CA THR A 270 -6.73 -22.96 1.38
C THR A 270 -6.94 -23.21 -0.11
N PRO A 271 -6.30 -24.24 -0.73
CA PRO A 271 -5.26 -25.13 -0.19
C PRO A 271 -4.05 -24.44 0.44
N ILE A 272 -3.23 -25.20 1.17
CA ILE A 272 -1.97 -24.67 1.70
C ILE A 272 -1.02 -24.40 0.51
N PRO A 273 -0.39 -23.22 0.42
CA PRO A 273 0.52 -22.89 -0.68
C PRO A 273 1.64 -23.91 -0.83
N ASP A 274 1.89 -24.41 -2.04
CA ASP A 274 2.98 -25.33 -2.36
C ASP A 274 4.27 -24.60 -2.76
N THR A 275 4.16 -23.34 -3.18
CA THR A 275 5.28 -22.53 -3.66
C THR A 275 5.28 -21.13 -3.02
N SER A 276 6.44 -20.47 -3.05
CA SER A 276 6.62 -19.09 -2.55
C SER A 276 6.74 -18.07 -3.70
N ASN A 277 6.13 -18.36 -4.85
CA ASN A 277 6.21 -17.54 -6.07
C ASN A 277 5.04 -16.56 -6.23
N ARG A 278 4.19 -16.44 -5.23
CA ARG A 278 3.01 -15.59 -5.23
C ARG A 278 3.05 -14.55 -4.12
N THR A 279 2.36 -13.44 -4.36
CA THR A 279 2.09 -12.40 -3.38
C THR A 279 0.57 -12.24 -3.26
N LEU A 280 0.05 -12.29 -2.04
CA LEU A 280 -1.33 -11.99 -1.72
C LEU A 280 -1.50 -10.47 -1.72
N GLU A 281 -2.31 -9.95 -2.63
CA GLU A 281 -2.68 -8.52 -2.71
C GLU A 281 -4.13 -8.35 -2.31
N PHE A 282 -4.41 -7.33 -1.50
CA PHE A 282 -5.76 -7.05 -0.99
C PHE A 282 -5.90 -5.59 -0.59
N ASP A 283 -7.13 -5.12 -0.59
CA ASP A 283 -7.46 -3.82 -0.04
C ASP A 283 -7.83 -3.93 1.44
N TYR A 284 -7.46 -2.92 2.20
CA TYR A 284 -7.80 -2.81 3.61
C TYR A 284 -8.09 -1.37 4.01
N TYR A 285 -8.73 -1.20 5.15
CA TYR A 285 -9.08 0.10 5.69
C TYR A 285 -8.34 0.31 7.01
N VAL A 286 -7.78 1.52 7.19
CA VAL A 286 -7.02 1.88 8.38
C VAL A 286 -7.87 2.62 9.39
N SER A 287 -7.54 2.40 10.67
CA SER A 287 -8.04 3.19 11.78
C SER A 287 -7.24 4.50 11.91
N HIS A 288 -7.75 5.43 12.71
CA HIS A 288 -7.04 6.66 13.03
C HIS A 288 -5.89 6.39 14.01
N THR A 289 -4.76 7.04 13.75
CA THR A 289 -3.69 7.18 14.75
C THR A 289 -3.85 8.54 15.41
N ASP A 290 -3.90 8.58 16.74
CA ASP A 290 -4.08 9.83 17.48
C ASP A 290 -3.02 10.87 17.11
N LEU A 291 -3.48 12.08 16.85
CA LEU A 291 -2.62 13.23 16.59
C LEU A 291 -1.92 13.61 17.90
N SER A 292 -0.60 13.79 17.86
CA SER A 292 0.22 14.07 19.04
C SER A 292 1.00 15.37 18.94
N SER A 293 1.48 15.73 17.75
CA SER A 293 2.27 16.92 17.48
C SER A 293 1.42 18.06 16.90
N ALA A 294 1.82 19.30 17.14
CA ALA A 294 1.13 20.49 16.63
C ALA A 294 0.98 20.51 15.10
N THR A 295 1.93 19.88 14.40
CA THR A 295 2.00 19.82 12.93
C THR A 295 1.32 18.60 12.33
N ASP A 296 0.89 17.63 13.15
CA ASP A 296 0.20 16.43 12.65
C ASP A 296 -1.06 16.81 11.89
N THR A 297 -1.39 16.05 10.88
CA THR A 297 -2.57 16.25 10.04
C THR A 297 -3.48 15.03 10.09
N SER A 298 -4.78 15.29 10.08
CA SER A 298 -5.78 14.23 10.03
C SER A 298 -5.80 13.53 8.67
N ILE A 299 -6.12 12.23 8.64
CA ILE A 299 -6.43 11.47 7.42
C ILE A 299 -7.72 11.96 6.75
N ILE A 300 -8.59 12.68 7.48
CA ILE A 300 -9.87 13.16 6.97
C ILE A 300 -9.64 14.29 5.96
N PRO A 301 -10.26 14.23 4.76
CA PRO A 301 -10.14 15.30 3.78
C PRO A 301 -10.64 16.65 4.34
N THR A 302 -9.92 17.74 4.04
CA THR A 302 -10.15 19.10 4.57
C THR A 302 -11.60 19.56 4.47
N ARG A 303 -12.31 19.20 3.39
CA ARG A 303 -13.72 19.57 3.19
C ARG A 303 -14.67 18.97 4.24
N PHE A 304 -14.24 17.94 4.97
CA PHE A 304 -15.01 17.27 6.02
C PHE A 304 -14.52 17.59 7.44
N GLU A 305 -13.45 18.38 7.59
CA GLU A 305 -12.97 18.84 8.90
C GLU A 305 -14.05 19.58 9.72
N PRO A 306 -14.98 20.37 9.13
CA PRO A 306 -16.07 20.95 9.88
C PRO A 306 -16.94 19.95 10.65
N ILE A 307 -17.06 18.70 10.15
CA ILE A 307 -17.81 17.64 10.83
C ILE A 307 -17.07 17.22 12.12
N VAL A 308 -15.74 17.09 12.04
CA VAL A 308 -14.89 16.80 13.21
C VAL A 308 -15.00 17.91 14.23
N LEU A 309 -14.94 19.17 13.79
CA LEU A 309 -15.08 20.33 14.68
C LEU A 309 -16.45 20.38 15.36
N ALA A 310 -17.54 20.10 14.64
CA ALA A 310 -18.89 20.02 15.22
C ALA A 310 -18.97 18.94 16.33
N ARG A 311 -18.35 17.77 16.11
CA ARG A 311 -18.29 16.71 17.12
C ARG A 311 -17.43 17.10 18.33
N ALA A 312 -16.29 17.74 18.11
CA ALA A 312 -15.44 18.23 19.19
C ALA A 312 -16.13 19.32 20.02
N LYS A 313 -16.86 20.23 19.37
CA LYS A 313 -17.71 21.23 20.04
C LYS A 313 -18.78 20.57 20.90
N TYR A 314 -19.44 19.53 20.40
CA TYR A 314 -20.39 18.76 21.19
C TYR A 314 -19.76 18.28 22.51
N TYR A 315 -18.59 17.63 22.46
CA TYR A 315 -17.90 17.17 23.65
C TYR A 315 -17.49 18.32 24.60
N THR A 316 -17.05 19.44 24.03
CA THR A 316 -16.66 20.63 24.82
C THR A 316 -17.85 21.28 25.51
N HIS A 317 -19.03 21.38 24.85
CA HIS A 317 -20.26 21.86 25.47
C HIS A 317 -20.75 20.92 26.57
N MET A 318 -20.68 19.60 26.35
CA MET A 318 -21.01 18.61 27.39
C MET A 318 -20.10 18.72 28.62
N PHE A 319 -18.78 18.95 28.41
CA PHE A 319 -17.84 19.20 29.50
C PHE A 319 -18.19 20.45 30.30
N ARG A 320 -18.74 21.49 29.65
CA ARG A 320 -19.21 22.72 30.29
C ARG A 320 -20.64 22.65 30.82
N SER A 321 -21.28 21.51 30.75
CA SER A 321 -22.68 21.30 31.15
C SER A 321 -23.69 22.14 30.35
N ASP A 322 -23.33 22.63 29.16
CA ASP A 322 -24.23 23.35 28.25
C ASP A 322 -24.91 22.34 27.30
N VAL A 323 -25.93 21.68 27.81
CA VAL A 323 -26.66 20.63 27.09
C VAL A 323 -27.38 21.15 25.84
N GLN A 324 -27.88 22.40 25.87
CA GLN A 324 -28.60 22.97 24.74
C GLN A 324 -27.67 23.22 23.55
N ALA A 325 -26.52 23.87 23.78
CA ALA A 325 -25.53 24.10 22.72
C ALA A 325 -24.91 22.77 22.24
N ALA A 326 -24.73 21.78 23.13
CA ALA A 326 -24.28 20.46 22.76
C ALA A 326 -25.22 19.78 21.75
N GLN A 327 -26.57 19.86 21.95
CA GLN A 327 -27.53 19.30 21.03
C GLN A 327 -27.47 19.93 19.63
N PHE A 328 -27.25 21.25 19.53
CA PHE A 328 -27.06 21.92 18.24
C PHE A 328 -25.79 21.41 17.53
N SER A 329 -24.68 21.31 18.24
CA SER A 329 -23.42 20.79 17.67
C SER A 329 -23.52 19.32 17.26
N LEU A 330 -24.26 18.51 18.02
CA LEU A 330 -24.55 17.10 17.64
C LEU A 330 -25.37 17.01 16.35
N LYS A 331 -26.41 17.84 16.21
CA LYS A 331 -27.20 17.88 14.98
C LYS A 331 -26.36 18.30 13.78
N GLU A 332 -25.50 19.30 13.94
CA GLU A 332 -24.57 19.74 12.89
C GLU A 332 -23.65 18.58 12.46
N TYR A 333 -23.12 17.81 13.41
CA TYR A 333 -22.32 16.61 13.15
C TYR A 333 -23.10 15.55 12.37
N GLU A 334 -24.32 15.22 12.82
CA GLU A 334 -25.15 14.19 12.18
C GLU A 334 -25.54 14.56 10.74
N ASP A 335 -25.93 15.83 10.53
CA ASP A 335 -26.28 16.32 9.20
C ASP A 335 -25.06 16.38 8.28
N GLY A 336 -23.88 16.76 8.83
CA GLY A 336 -22.61 16.69 8.12
C GLY A 336 -22.22 15.27 7.73
N LEU A 337 -22.36 14.32 8.65
CA LEU A 337 -22.09 12.90 8.42
C LEU A 337 -23.00 12.31 7.34
N LYS A 338 -24.30 12.65 7.34
CA LYS A 338 -25.23 12.24 6.26
C LYS A 338 -24.76 12.74 4.89
N ARG A 339 -24.37 14.02 4.80
CA ARG A 339 -23.83 14.57 3.54
C ARG A 339 -22.55 13.86 3.09
N MET A 340 -21.63 13.59 4.01
CA MET A 340 -20.40 12.88 3.74
C MET A 340 -20.67 11.46 3.21
N ARG A 341 -21.64 10.74 3.80
CA ARG A 341 -22.08 9.42 3.32
C ARG A 341 -22.58 9.48 1.88
N VAL A 342 -23.44 10.45 1.58
CA VAL A 342 -24.01 10.62 0.22
C VAL A 342 -22.92 10.95 -0.81
N GLU A 343 -21.88 11.68 -0.42
CA GLU A 343 -20.80 12.09 -1.31
C GLU A 343 -19.77 10.97 -1.55
N LEU A 344 -19.38 10.26 -0.50
CA LEU A 344 -18.26 9.32 -0.53
C LEU A 344 -18.69 7.87 -0.73
N LEU A 345 -19.80 7.44 -0.16
CA LEU A 345 -20.23 6.05 -0.29
C LEU A 345 -20.95 5.81 -1.61
N ASN A 346 -20.65 4.70 -2.23
CA ASN A 346 -21.09 4.39 -3.60
C ASN A 346 -22.62 4.36 -3.70
N ARG A 347 -23.19 5.24 -4.51
CA ARG A 347 -24.64 5.38 -4.73
C ARG A 347 -25.36 4.09 -5.16
N LYS A 348 -24.66 3.12 -5.73
CA LYS A 348 -25.24 1.83 -6.14
C LYS A 348 -25.82 1.02 -4.97
N ASN A 349 -25.28 1.18 -3.76
CA ASN A 349 -25.76 0.49 -2.58
C ASN A 349 -26.98 1.18 -1.94
N TYR A 350 -27.16 2.48 -2.17
CA TYR A 350 -28.32 3.23 -1.66
C TYR A 350 -29.60 3.04 -2.51
N MET A 351 -29.47 2.74 -3.80
CA MET A 351 -30.64 2.54 -4.68
C MET A 351 -31.32 1.17 -4.50
N ARG A 352 -30.75 0.26 -3.72
CA ARG A 352 -31.34 -1.07 -3.43
C ARG A 352 -32.14 -1.11 -2.12
N ALA A 353 -32.21 -0.03 -1.39
CA ALA A 353 -32.89 0.07 -0.09
C ALA A 353 -34.17 0.91 -0.14
N VAL A 354 -34.81 1.06 -1.33
CA VAL A 354 -36.13 1.69 -1.51
C VAL A 354 -37.07 0.66 -2.08
#